data_10358568cc0d84f2ceb9b3ce78aff3c2
#
_entry.id   10358568cc0d84f2ceb9b3ce78aff3c2
#
_cell.length_a   1.000
_cell.length_b   1.000
_cell.length_c   1.000
_cell.angle_alpha   90.00
_cell.angle_beta   90.00
_cell.angle_gamma   90.00
#
_symmetry.space_group_name_H-M   'P 1'
#
loop_
_entity.id
_entity.type
_entity.pdbx_description
1 polymer ?
#
loop_
_entity_poly.entity_id
_entity_poly.type
_entity_poly.pdbx_seq_one_letter_code
_entity_poly.pdbx_strand_id
1 'polypeptide(L)'
;MRTSFAIGGLTCAVYGQSFSGTDVVDVREPRQHFVSIRQLTGEGVRMRGSFDRGRVVARRMCELDSFFLPVGHRWSGTCSGSGNGRFLACDLDNSVFKNALGDRIGDIDLEPHFGESPIAPGILERLEALCLSPEAFPRAYADALTTVLSFELFRARSNKRFLPQTLKFGASRFKPVLDHIEDVLESDPSLSELASLMGLSVSHFSHAFTAAYGVAPHRYILQRRIQKAKALLRTSDATVATISARVGFSSQSRFSQIFARQTGITPSAYRLEQHR
;
A
#
# COMPACT_ATOMS: atom_id res chain seq x y z
N MET A 1 13.97 0.37 -17.11
CA MET A 1 13.10 -0.40 -18.03
C MET A 1 11.67 0.00 -17.69
N ARG A 2 10.85 0.32 -18.68
CA ARG A 2 9.43 0.68 -18.49
C ARG A 2 8.59 -0.34 -19.23
N THR A 3 7.73 -1.05 -18.52
CA THR A 3 6.74 -1.97 -19.13
C THR A 3 5.36 -1.36 -18.89
N SER A 4 4.54 -1.28 -19.92
CA SER A 4 3.22 -0.68 -19.83
C SER A 4 2.16 -1.53 -20.50
N PHE A 5 0.95 -1.46 -19.98
CA PHE A 5 -0.23 -2.17 -20.45
C PHE A 5 -1.42 -1.21 -20.43
N ALA A 6 -2.27 -1.27 -21.44
CA ALA A 6 -3.47 -0.45 -21.54
C ALA A 6 -4.67 -1.29 -21.94
N ILE A 7 -5.78 -1.16 -21.22
CA ILE A 7 -7.05 -1.83 -21.47
C ILE A 7 -8.21 -1.01 -20.94
N GLY A 8 -9.27 -0.87 -21.72
CA GLY A 8 -10.57 -0.37 -21.25
C GLY A 8 -10.54 0.98 -20.52
N GLY A 9 -9.55 1.87 -20.81
CA GLY A 9 -9.38 3.16 -20.12
C GLY A 9 -8.52 3.11 -18.83
N LEU A 10 -7.95 1.95 -18.49
CA LEU A 10 -6.85 1.81 -17.54
C LEU A 10 -5.53 1.73 -18.31
N THR A 11 -4.56 2.54 -17.93
CA THR A 11 -3.16 2.38 -18.36
C THR A 11 -2.32 2.12 -17.13
N CYS A 12 -1.63 0.99 -17.09
CA CYS A 12 -0.67 0.66 -16.02
C CYS A 12 0.74 0.63 -16.58
N ALA A 13 1.70 1.06 -15.76
CA ALA A 13 3.12 0.97 -16.09
C ALA A 13 3.93 0.59 -14.85
N VAL A 14 4.89 -0.31 -15.03
CA VAL A 14 5.93 -0.58 -14.03
C VAL A 14 7.22 0.03 -14.54
N TYR A 15 7.85 0.86 -13.74
CA TYR A 15 9.11 1.53 -14.11
C TYR A 15 10.04 1.69 -12.92
N GLY A 16 11.34 1.74 -13.24
CA GLY A 16 12.39 2.10 -12.30
C GLY A 16 12.77 3.56 -12.44
N GLN A 17 13.11 4.20 -11.33
CA GLN A 17 13.64 5.55 -11.27
C GLN A 17 14.80 5.61 -10.31
N SER A 18 15.91 6.24 -10.75
CA SER A 18 17.05 6.56 -9.91
C SER A 18 16.93 8.00 -9.41
N PHE A 19 17.25 8.20 -8.16
CA PHE A 19 17.26 9.50 -7.51
C PHE A 19 18.71 9.87 -7.17
N SER A 20 19.13 11.09 -7.53
CA SER A 20 20.45 11.61 -7.22
C SER A 20 20.36 13.13 -7.09
N GLY A 21 20.32 13.63 -5.84
CA GLY A 21 20.19 15.07 -5.59
C GLY A 21 18.75 15.53 -5.34
N THR A 22 18.37 16.65 -5.94
CA THR A 22 17.03 17.22 -5.78
C THR A 22 16.41 17.51 -7.14
N ASP A 23 15.30 16.84 -7.41
CA ASP A 23 14.51 17.02 -8.62
C ASP A 23 13.23 17.83 -8.32
N VAL A 24 12.87 18.72 -9.21
CA VAL A 24 11.58 19.40 -9.17
C VAL A 24 10.53 18.53 -9.81
N VAL A 25 9.44 18.33 -9.10
CA VAL A 25 8.32 17.50 -9.53
C VAL A 25 7.07 18.36 -9.63
N ASP A 26 6.53 18.47 -10.82
CA ASP A 26 5.28 19.17 -11.10
C ASP A 26 4.39 18.25 -11.92
N VAL A 27 3.29 17.79 -11.34
CA VAL A 27 2.39 16.80 -11.94
C VAL A 27 1.00 17.38 -12.07
N ARG A 28 0.48 17.32 -13.29
CA ARG A 28 -0.92 17.62 -13.61
C ARG A 28 -1.40 16.63 -14.65
N GLU A 29 -2.28 15.75 -14.25
CA GLU A 29 -2.74 14.65 -15.09
C GLU A 29 -4.20 14.86 -15.54
N PRO A 30 -4.51 14.57 -16.81
CA PRO A 30 -5.88 14.63 -17.32
C PRO A 30 -6.73 13.43 -16.90
N ARG A 31 -6.14 12.46 -16.18
CA ARG A 31 -6.76 11.21 -15.71
C ARG A 31 -6.60 11.09 -14.21
N GLN A 32 -7.34 10.16 -13.60
CA GLN A 32 -7.07 9.76 -12.23
C GLN A 32 -5.70 9.07 -12.18
N HIS A 33 -4.71 9.68 -11.57
CA HIS A 33 -3.34 9.20 -11.53
C HIS A 33 -3.02 8.60 -10.16
N PHE A 34 -2.69 7.31 -10.15
CA PHE A 34 -2.29 6.58 -8.94
C PHE A 34 -0.90 5.98 -9.14
N VAL A 35 0.00 6.20 -8.19
CA VAL A 35 1.34 5.59 -8.18
C VAL A 35 1.57 4.91 -6.85
N SER A 36 2.01 3.65 -6.88
CA SER A 36 2.45 2.92 -5.70
C SER A 36 3.95 2.64 -5.75
N ILE A 37 4.63 2.82 -4.64
CA ILE A 37 6.03 2.50 -4.47
C ILE A 37 6.15 1.01 -4.16
N ARG A 38 6.72 0.24 -5.09
CA ARG A 38 6.83 -1.22 -4.98
C ARG A 38 8.12 -1.67 -4.32
N GLN A 39 9.18 -0.92 -4.54
CA GLN A 39 10.50 -1.17 -3.97
C GLN A 39 11.25 0.14 -3.87
N LEU A 40 12.02 0.32 -2.80
CA LEU A 40 12.88 1.49 -2.62
C LEU A 40 14.18 1.05 -1.95
N THR A 41 15.31 1.36 -2.58
CA THR A 41 16.66 1.05 -2.09
C THR A 41 17.51 2.31 -2.01
N GLY A 42 18.61 2.28 -1.24
CA GLY A 42 19.53 3.40 -1.05
C GLY A 42 19.26 4.19 0.24
N GLU A 43 19.86 5.35 0.36
CA GLU A 43 19.83 6.20 1.58
C GLU A 43 18.45 6.79 1.85
N GLY A 44 17.56 6.68 0.88
CA GLY A 44 16.16 7.10 0.96
C GLY A 44 15.88 8.43 0.27
N VAL A 45 14.65 8.55 -0.12
CA VAL A 45 14.13 9.68 -0.89
C VAL A 45 13.07 10.41 -0.06
N ARG A 46 13.15 11.74 -0.02
CA ARG A 46 12.15 12.60 0.61
C ARG A 46 11.37 13.34 -0.46
N MET A 47 10.07 13.36 -0.31
CA MET A 47 9.19 14.19 -1.13
C MET A 47 8.65 15.33 -0.27
N ARG A 48 8.70 16.56 -0.81
CA ARG A 48 8.17 17.76 -0.18
C ARG A 48 7.43 18.59 -1.22
N GLY A 49 6.18 18.88 -0.98
CA GLY A 49 5.39 19.67 -1.90
C GLY A 49 3.97 19.89 -1.41
N SER A 50 3.11 20.36 -2.27
CA SER A 50 1.70 20.59 -1.95
C SER A 50 0.80 20.23 -3.11
N PHE A 51 -0.42 19.82 -2.79
CA PHE A 51 -1.51 19.75 -3.74
C PHE A 51 -2.17 21.13 -3.85
N ASP A 52 -2.40 21.59 -5.06
CA ASP A 52 -3.15 22.83 -5.37
C ASP A 52 -2.72 24.05 -4.57
N ARG A 53 -1.43 24.19 -4.26
CA ARG A 53 -0.88 25.23 -3.37
C ARG A 53 -1.43 25.19 -1.93
N GLY A 54 -2.00 24.05 -1.53
CA GLY A 54 -2.49 23.82 -0.18
C GLY A 54 -1.37 23.57 0.84
N ARG A 55 -1.68 22.84 1.90
CA ARG A 55 -0.71 22.51 2.96
C ARG A 55 0.47 21.70 2.41
N VAL A 56 1.68 22.09 2.78
CA VAL A 56 2.90 21.38 2.41
C VAL A 56 2.94 20.03 3.11
N VAL A 57 3.10 18.99 2.33
CA VAL A 57 3.40 17.64 2.80
C VAL A 57 4.89 17.41 2.64
N ALA A 58 5.56 16.93 3.69
CA ALA A 58 6.97 16.58 3.66
C ALA A 58 7.14 15.23 4.36
N ARG A 59 7.56 14.21 3.63
CA ARG A 59 7.82 12.88 4.21
C ARG A 59 8.88 12.11 3.44
N ARG A 60 9.51 11.15 4.12
CA ARG A 60 10.34 10.14 3.50
C ARG A 60 9.43 9.14 2.78
N MET A 61 9.78 8.81 1.56
CA MET A 61 9.10 7.76 0.80
C MET A 61 9.41 6.40 1.42
N CYS A 62 8.40 5.56 1.52
CA CYS A 62 8.51 4.18 1.99
C CYS A 62 7.89 3.23 0.98
N GLU A 63 8.33 1.96 1.03
CA GLU A 63 7.65 0.90 0.28
C GLU A 63 6.17 0.84 0.68
N LEU A 64 5.31 0.58 -0.29
CA LEU A 64 3.85 0.60 -0.17
C LEU A 64 3.22 1.98 0.06
N ASP A 65 4.00 3.06 0.13
CA ASP A 65 3.43 4.38 -0.01
C ASP A 65 2.80 4.55 -1.40
N SER A 66 1.79 5.39 -1.47
CA SER A 66 1.15 5.75 -2.73
C SER A 66 0.98 7.25 -2.87
N PHE A 67 0.97 7.67 -4.10
CA PHE A 67 0.61 9.00 -4.54
C PHE A 67 -0.67 8.89 -5.37
N PHE A 68 -1.68 9.69 -5.05
CA PHE A 68 -2.91 9.77 -5.82
C PHE A 68 -3.21 11.22 -6.16
N LEU A 69 -3.35 11.50 -7.43
CA LEU A 69 -3.70 12.80 -7.97
C LEU A 69 -4.99 12.68 -8.79
N PRO A 70 -6.13 13.13 -8.25
CA PRO A 70 -7.39 13.17 -8.98
C PRO A 70 -7.34 14.16 -10.14
N VAL A 71 -8.22 13.94 -11.12
CA VAL A 71 -8.43 14.88 -12.22
C VAL A 71 -8.75 16.28 -11.70
N GLY A 72 -8.09 17.28 -12.27
CA GLY A 72 -8.28 18.69 -11.89
C GLY A 72 -7.33 19.18 -10.79
N HIS A 73 -6.67 18.27 -10.09
CA HIS A 73 -5.68 18.61 -9.09
C HIS A 73 -4.25 18.69 -9.67
N ARG A 74 -3.39 19.40 -8.95
CA ARG A 74 -1.97 19.56 -9.30
C ARG A 74 -1.10 19.27 -8.07
N TRP A 75 -0.02 18.57 -8.28
CA TRP A 75 1.07 18.48 -7.31
C TRP A 75 2.26 19.30 -7.76
N SER A 76 2.86 20.05 -6.84
CA SER A 76 4.07 20.82 -7.09
C SER A 76 5.02 20.68 -5.90
N GLY A 77 6.25 20.25 -6.16
CA GLY A 77 7.18 19.96 -5.08
C GLY A 77 8.56 19.55 -5.54
N THR A 78 9.32 18.99 -4.62
CA THR A 78 10.67 18.46 -4.84
C THR A 78 10.79 17.04 -4.32
N CYS A 79 11.59 16.25 -5.02
CA CYS A 79 12.03 14.93 -4.60
C CYS A 79 13.53 15.00 -4.35
N SER A 80 14.01 14.70 -3.16
CA SER A 80 15.42 14.83 -2.79
C SER A 80 15.92 13.58 -2.08
N GLY A 81 17.19 13.20 -2.37
CA GLY A 81 17.85 12.05 -1.78
C GLY A 81 18.60 11.22 -2.81
N SER A 82 19.05 10.04 -2.40
CA SER A 82 19.72 9.07 -3.26
C SER A 82 19.11 7.69 -3.12
N GLY A 83 18.96 6.98 -4.23
CA GLY A 83 18.43 5.63 -4.24
C GLY A 83 17.79 5.24 -5.56
N ASN A 84 17.27 4.01 -5.59
CA ASN A 84 16.53 3.49 -6.73
C ASN A 84 15.14 3.06 -6.27
N GLY A 85 14.13 3.41 -7.04
CA GLY A 85 12.75 3.02 -6.80
C GLY A 85 12.17 2.23 -7.95
N ARG A 86 11.26 1.29 -7.62
CA ARG A 86 10.36 0.64 -8.58
C ARG A 86 8.94 1.04 -8.25
N PHE A 87 8.23 1.48 -9.27
CA PHE A 87 6.91 2.09 -9.14
C PHE A 87 5.90 1.38 -10.04
N LEU A 88 4.68 1.26 -9.53
CA LEU A 88 3.51 0.91 -10.33
C LEU A 88 2.66 2.18 -10.49
N ALA A 89 2.53 2.68 -11.70
CA ALA A 89 1.63 3.77 -12.03
C ALA A 89 0.37 3.25 -12.70
N CYS A 90 -0.77 3.79 -12.35
CA CYS A 90 -2.07 3.47 -12.93
C CYS A 90 -2.81 4.76 -13.26
N ASP A 91 -3.12 4.97 -14.53
CA ASP A 91 -3.95 6.06 -15.03
C ASP A 91 -5.33 5.53 -15.38
N LEU A 92 -6.37 6.10 -14.80
CA LEU A 92 -7.76 5.70 -15.06
C LEU A 92 -8.53 6.84 -15.71
N ASP A 93 -9.16 6.56 -16.82
CA ASP A 93 -10.10 7.50 -17.45
C ASP A 93 -11.33 7.72 -16.56
N ASN A 94 -11.84 8.94 -16.54
CA ASN A 94 -13.05 9.28 -15.77
C ASN A 94 -14.26 8.41 -16.16
N SER A 95 -14.37 7.99 -17.42
CA SER A 95 -15.43 7.09 -17.89
C SER A 95 -15.36 5.73 -17.20
N VAL A 96 -14.15 5.19 -17.00
CA VAL A 96 -13.92 3.92 -16.31
C VAL A 96 -14.35 4.02 -14.86
N PHE A 97 -13.96 5.11 -14.20
CA PHE A 97 -14.37 5.40 -12.83
C PHE A 97 -15.89 5.47 -12.70
N LYS A 98 -16.57 6.21 -13.59
CA LYS A 98 -18.03 6.32 -13.62
C LYS A 98 -18.71 4.98 -13.90
N ASN A 99 -18.19 4.20 -14.86
CA ASN A 99 -18.74 2.88 -15.18
C ASN A 99 -18.60 1.89 -14.02
N ALA A 100 -17.44 1.90 -13.34
CA ALA A 100 -17.17 1.04 -12.19
C ALA A 100 -18.09 1.36 -10.99
N LEU A 101 -18.45 2.61 -10.81
CA LEU A 101 -19.16 3.12 -9.63
C LEU A 101 -20.65 3.41 -9.89
N GLY A 102 -21.08 3.38 -11.16
CA GLY A 102 -22.46 3.63 -11.60
C GLY A 102 -22.88 5.11 -11.60
N ASP A 103 -24.01 5.42 -12.22
CA ASP A 103 -24.54 6.78 -12.41
C ASP A 103 -24.91 7.52 -11.11
N ARG A 104 -24.85 6.84 -9.98
CA ARG A 104 -25.16 7.41 -8.65
C ARG A 104 -24.05 8.31 -8.10
N ILE A 105 -22.95 8.40 -8.80
CA ILE A 105 -21.84 9.25 -8.41
C ILE A 105 -21.95 10.52 -9.22
N GLY A 106 -22.54 11.54 -8.60
CA GLY A 106 -22.47 12.91 -9.11
C GLY A 106 -21.01 13.34 -9.33
N ASP A 107 -20.72 14.60 -9.42
CA ASP A 107 -19.32 15.04 -9.55
C ASP A 107 -18.45 14.37 -8.50
N ILE A 108 -17.53 13.53 -8.98
CA ILE A 108 -16.63 12.75 -8.12
C ILE A 108 -15.60 13.73 -7.55
N ASP A 109 -15.82 14.08 -6.29
CA ASP A 109 -14.87 14.87 -5.51
C ASP A 109 -13.96 13.90 -4.75
N LEU A 110 -12.74 13.73 -5.27
CA LEU A 110 -11.71 12.86 -4.69
C LEU A 110 -10.58 13.71 -4.12
N GLU A 111 -10.16 13.39 -2.91
CA GLU A 111 -9.05 14.07 -2.28
C GLU A 111 -7.70 13.52 -2.74
N PRO A 112 -6.75 14.39 -3.13
CA PRO A 112 -5.40 13.98 -3.43
C PRO A 112 -4.69 13.41 -2.19
N HIS A 113 -3.74 12.51 -2.43
CA HIS A 113 -3.06 11.80 -1.34
C HIS A 113 -1.60 11.53 -1.64
N PHE A 114 -0.78 11.63 -0.59
CA PHE A 114 0.55 11.04 -0.55
C PHE A 114 0.78 10.41 0.82
N GLY A 115 1.07 9.11 0.85
CA GLY A 115 1.32 8.36 2.06
C GLY A 115 1.05 6.87 1.93
N GLU A 116 0.79 6.19 3.05
CA GLU A 116 0.46 4.77 3.05
C GLU A 116 -0.68 4.47 2.07
N SER A 117 -0.49 3.45 1.24
CA SER A 117 -1.46 3.11 0.20
C SER A 117 -2.79 2.65 0.81
N PRO A 118 -3.92 3.21 0.39
CA PRO A 118 -5.22 2.69 0.76
C PRO A 118 -5.57 1.38 0.03
N ILE A 119 -4.80 1.03 -1.00
CA ILE A 119 -5.05 -0.15 -1.84
C ILE A 119 -4.35 -1.35 -1.22
N ALA A 120 -5.09 -2.45 -1.04
CA ALA A 120 -4.55 -3.68 -0.49
C ALA A 120 -3.35 -4.19 -1.32
N PRO A 121 -2.25 -4.61 -0.67
CA PRO A 121 -1.03 -5.06 -1.36
C PRO A 121 -1.28 -6.13 -2.42
N GLY A 122 -2.18 -7.08 -2.18
CA GLY A 122 -2.52 -8.13 -3.14
C GLY A 122 -3.20 -7.63 -4.42
N ILE A 123 -3.88 -6.48 -4.39
CA ILE A 123 -4.42 -5.84 -5.60
C ILE A 123 -3.27 -5.24 -6.41
N LEU A 124 -2.34 -4.56 -5.73
CA LEU A 124 -1.17 -3.95 -6.36
C LEU A 124 -0.25 -5.00 -6.99
N GLU A 125 -0.05 -6.14 -6.33
CA GLU A 125 0.72 -7.29 -6.86
C GLU A 125 0.10 -7.83 -8.15
N ARG A 126 -1.23 -7.94 -8.20
CA ARG A 126 -1.95 -8.41 -9.39
C ARG A 126 -1.91 -7.42 -10.54
N LEU A 127 -2.03 -6.12 -10.25
CA LEU A 127 -1.86 -5.07 -11.25
C LEU A 127 -0.43 -5.04 -11.80
N GLU A 128 0.57 -5.23 -10.95
CA GLU A 128 1.98 -5.34 -11.36
C GLU A 128 2.21 -6.57 -12.25
N ALA A 129 1.68 -7.74 -11.86
CA ALA A 129 1.76 -8.96 -12.67
C ALA A 129 1.09 -8.79 -14.04
N LEU A 130 -0.07 -8.13 -14.07
CA LEU A 130 -0.76 -7.82 -15.33
C LEU A 130 0.08 -6.89 -16.24
N CYS A 131 0.81 -5.92 -15.67
CA CYS A 131 1.69 -5.06 -16.45
C CYS A 131 2.91 -5.80 -17.01
N LEU A 132 3.44 -6.76 -16.25
CA LEU A 132 4.65 -7.50 -16.64
C LEU A 132 4.37 -8.61 -17.65
N SER A 133 3.19 -9.21 -17.62
CA SER A 133 2.79 -10.33 -18.49
C SER A 133 1.29 -10.24 -18.83
N PRO A 134 0.87 -9.22 -19.60
CA PRO A 134 -0.55 -9.00 -19.88
C PRO A 134 -1.21 -10.15 -20.64
N GLU A 135 -0.44 -10.87 -21.47
CA GLU A 135 -0.90 -12.03 -22.23
C GLU A 135 -1.25 -13.24 -21.36
N ALA A 136 -0.76 -13.30 -20.12
CA ALA A 136 -1.06 -14.37 -19.18
C ALA A 136 -2.47 -14.27 -18.57
N PHE A 137 -3.17 -13.13 -18.78
CA PHE A 137 -4.45 -12.87 -18.15
C PHE A 137 -5.56 -12.60 -19.16
N PRO A 138 -6.77 -13.18 -18.98
CA PRO A 138 -7.94 -12.85 -19.76
C PRO A 138 -8.30 -11.37 -19.63
N ARG A 139 -8.83 -10.75 -20.69
CA ARG A 139 -9.29 -9.36 -20.67
C ARG A 139 -10.28 -9.08 -19.53
N ALA A 140 -11.21 -9.99 -19.28
CA ALA A 140 -12.17 -9.88 -18.19
C ALA A 140 -11.51 -9.76 -16.78
N TYR A 141 -10.32 -10.33 -16.59
CA TYR A 141 -9.56 -10.20 -15.35
C TYR A 141 -9.01 -8.78 -15.17
N ALA A 142 -8.48 -8.20 -16.23
CA ALA A 142 -7.99 -6.81 -16.23
C ALA A 142 -9.14 -5.82 -15.99
N ASP A 143 -10.30 -6.03 -16.61
CA ASP A 143 -11.51 -5.22 -16.42
C ASP A 143 -12.00 -5.31 -14.95
N ALA A 144 -11.97 -6.52 -14.36
CA ALA A 144 -12.31 -6.72 -12.96
C ALA A 144 -11.34 -6.01 -12.01
N LEU A 145 -10.03 -6.10 -12.24
CA LEU A 145 -9.03 -5.38 -11.44
C LEU A 145 -9.18 -3.86 -11.56
N THR A 146 -9.49 -3.36 -12.75
CA THR A 146 -9.77 -1.94 -13.00
C THR A 146 -10.97 -1.47 -12.17
N THR A 147 -12.04 -2.26 -12.15
CA THR A 147 -13.24 -1.99 -11.36
C THR A 147 -12.91 -1.96 -9.85
N VAL A 148 -12.16 -2.97 -9.37
CA VAL A 148 -11.74 -3.04 -7.97
C VAL A 148 -10.85 -1.85 -7.59
N LEU A 149 -9.85 -1.51 -8.40
CA LEU A 149 -8.98 -0.36 -8.16
C LEU A 149 -9.78 0.94 -8.09
N SER A 150 -10.69 1.16 -9.06
CA SER A 150 -11.55 2.36 -9.09
C SER A 150 -12.39 2.47 -7.83
N PHE A 151 -12.98 1.36 -7.40
CA PHE A 151 -13.81 1.31 -6.21
C PHE A 151 -13.00 1.57 -4.93
N GLU A 152 -11.82 0.97 -4.78
CA GLU A 152 -10.96 1.17 -3.62
C GLU A 152 -10.44 2.62 -3.53
N LEU A 153 -10.05 3.22 -4.65
CA LEU A 153 -9.64 4.62 -4.69
C LEU A 153 -10.81 5.55 -4.31
N PHE A 154 -12.00 5.31 -4.85
CA PHE A 154 -13.19 6.06 -4.50
C PHE A 154 -13.53 5.92 -3.01
N ARG A 155 -13.56 4.69 -2.49
CA ARG A 155 -13.84 4.41 -1.07
C ARG A 155 -12.88 5.14 -0.15
N ALA A 156 -11.60 5.16 -0.52
CA ALA A 156 -10.54 5.72 0.32
C ALA A 156 -10.44 7.25 0.24
N ARG A 157 -10.88 7.86 -0.88
CA ARG A 157 -10.59 9.26 -1.21
C ARG A 157 -11.81 10.14 -1.46
N SER A 158 -13.01 9.57 -1.45
CA SER A 158 -14.23 10.36 -1.57
C SER A 158 -14.59 11.04 -0.26
N ASN A 159 -14.84 12.34 -0.32
CA ASN A 159 -15.38 13.15 0.79
C ASN A 159 -16.84 12.76 1.14
N LYS A 160 -17.54 12.10 0.23
CA LYS A 160 -18.91 11.62 0.47
C LYS A 160 -18.84 10.26 1.16
N ARG A 161 -19.44 10.14 2.34
CA ARG A 161 -19.66 8.85 3.03
C ARG A 161 -20.63 7.95 2.23
N PHE A 162 -20.23 7.61 1.01
CA PHE A 162 -21.01 6.75 0.14
C PHE A 162 -20.47 5.32 0.23
N LEU A 163 -20.91 4.61 1.25
CA LEU A 163 -20.79 3.15 1.27
C LEU A 163 -22.22 2.59 1.18
N PRO A 164 -22.51 1.69 0.21
CA PRO A 164 -23.67 0.82 0.34
C PRO A 164 -23.63 0.21 1.74
N GLN A 165 -24.74 0.17 2.45
CA GLN A 165 -24.78 -0.38 3.82
C GLN A 165 -24.18 -1.79 3.91
N THR A 166 -24.19 -2.55 2.82
CA THR A 166 -23.57 -3.87 2.67
C THR A 166 -22.03 -3.85 2.69
N LEU A 167 -21.38 -2.73 2.31
CA LEU A 167 -19.91 -2.59 2.30
C LEU A 167 -19.35 -1.83 3.52
N LYS A 168 -20.21 -1.19 4.31
CA LYS A 168 -19.86 -0.68 5.65
C LYS A 168 -19.38 -1.78 6.61
N PHE A 169 -19.55 -3.04 6.23
CA PHE A 169 -19.15 -4.19 7.03
C PHE A 169 -17.65 -4.52 7.00
N GLY A 170 -16.85 -3.96 6.07
CA GLY A 170 -15.46 -4.41 5.92
C GLY A 170 -14.46 -3.76 6.89
N ALA A 171 -13.94 -2.61 6.54
CA ALA A 171 -12.71 -2.11 7.17
C ALA A 171 -12.93 -1.36 8.49
N SER A 172 -13.95 -0.50 8.62
CA SER A 172 -14.17 0.27 9.86
C SER A 172 -14.58 -0.61 11.04
N ARG A 173 -15.23 -1.75 10.77
CA ARG A 173 -15.60 -2.72 11.82
C ARG A 173 -14.37 -3.44 12.37
N PHE A 174 -13.33 -3.61 11.56
CA PHE A 174 -12.07 -4.23 11.99
C PHE A 174 -11.12 -3.23 12.69
N LYS A 175 -11.45 -1.94 12.73
CA LYS A 175 -10.59 -0.95 13.39
C LYS A 175 -10.20 -1.37 14.82
N PRO A 176 -11.13 -1.81 15.70
CA PRO A 176 -10.75 -2.29 17.04
C PRO A 176 -9.80 -3.49 17.00
N VAL A 177 -9.96 -4.36 16.00
CA VAL A 177 -9.08 -5.53 15.82
C VAL A 177 -7.70 -5.08 15.36
N LEU A 178 -7.61 -4.13 14.42
CA LEU A 178 -6.33 -3.62 13.93
C LEU A 178 -5.58 -2.85 15.01
N ASP A 179 -6.29 -1.97 15.73
CA ASP A 179 -5.72 -1.22 16.86
C ASP A 179 -5.19 -2.20 17.92
N HIS A 180 -5.97 -3.23 18.26
CA HIS A 180 -5.54 -4.26 19.20
C HIS A 180 -4.33 -5.06 18.69
N ILE A 181 -4.30 -5.46 17.40
CA ILE A 181 -3.12 -6.12 16.82
C ILE A 181 -1.87 -5.26 16.96
N GLU A 182 -1.95 -3.95 16.72
CA GLU A 182 -0.81 -3.05 16.86
C GLU A 182 -0.35 -2.94 18.33
N ASP A 183 -1.28 -2.85 19.27
CA ASP A 183 -1.00 -2.73 20.70
C ASP A 183 -0.32 -3.99 21.26
N VAL A 184 -0.77 -5.17 20.80
CA VAL A 184 -0.28 -6.46 21.31
C VAL A 184 0.59 -7.23 20.32
N LEU A 185 1.21 -6.54 19.36
CA LEU A 185 1.99 -7.16 18.30
C LEU A 185 3.13 -8.05 18.82
N GLU A 186 3.63 -7.75 20.00
CA GLU A 186 4.71 -8.47 20.69
C GLU A 186 4.23 -9.77 21.35
N SER A 187 2.96 -9.87 21.73
CA SER A 187 2.41 -10.94 22.56
C SER A 187 1.63 -12.03 21.82
N ASP A 188 1.65 -12.02 20.46
CA ASP A 188 1.02 -13.03 19.62
C ASP A 188 -0.50 -13.20 19.86
N PRO A 189 -1.33 -12.23 19.45
CA PRO A 189 -2.76 -12.27 19.71
C PRO A 189 -3.41 -13.50 19.08
N SER A 190 -4.23 -14.19 19.84
CA SER A 190 -4.94 -15.37 19.36
C SER A 190 -6.08 -15.01 18.42
N LEU A 191 -6.38 -15.87 17.44
CA LEU A 191 -7.53 -15.67 16.56
C LEU A 191 -8.86 -15.64 17.34
N SER A 192 -8.95 -16.35 18.47
CA SER A 192 -10.12 -16.36 19.34
C SER A 192 -10.33 -14.98 19.99
N GLU A 193 -9.26 -14.38 20.48
CA GLU A 193 -9.29 -13.05 21.06
C GLU A 193 -9.74 -11.99 20.02
N LEU A 194 -9.12 -12.02 18.83
CA LEU A 194 -9.48 -11.11 17.74
C LEU A 194 -10.93 -11.29 17.26
N ALA A 195 -11.41 -12.54 17.19
CA ALA A 195 -12.79 -12.86 16.84
C ALA A 195 -13.77 -12.36 17.89
N SER A 196 -13.43 -12.47 19.19
CA SER A 196 -14.23 -12.02 20.31
C SER A 196 -14.44 -10.50 20.30
N LEU A 197 -13.42 -9.71 19.89
CA LEU A 197 -13.55 -8.24 19.74
C LEU A 197 -14.65 -7.84 18.73
N MET A 198 -14.99 -8.73 17.84
CA MET A 198 -16.05 -8.52 16.83
C MET A 198 -17.34 -9.27 17.13
N GLY A 199 -17.40 -10.06 18.20
CA GLY A 199 -18.53 -10.93 18.50
C GLY A 199 -18.73 -12.02 17.45
N LEU A 200 -17.65 -12.53 16.83
CA LEU A 200 -17.69 -13.55 15.78
C LEU A 200 -17.06 -14.84 16.26
N SER A 201 -17.46 -15.97 15.65
CA SER A 201 -16.67 -17.20 15.74
C SER A 201 -15.34 -17.04 14.99
N VAL A 202 -14.32 -17.81 15.37
CA VAL A 202 -12.98 -17.79 14.74
C VAL A 202 -13.05 -18.03 13.23
N SER A 203 -13.92 -18.94 12.80
CA SER A 203 -14.12 -19.24 11.37
C SER A 203 -14.73 -18.04 10.64
N HIS A 204 -15.81 -17.47 11.15
CA HIS A 204 -16.46 -16.29 10.56
C HIS A 204 -15.51 -15.07 10.54
N PHE A 205 -14.77 -14.86 11.64
CA PHE A 205 -13.75 -13.81 11.71
C PHE A 205 -12.69 -13.99 10.63
N SER A 206 -12.10 -15.19 10.51
CA SER A 206 -11.04 -15.46 9.53
C SER A 206 -11.51 -15.25 8.09
N HIS A 207 -12.73 -15.70 7.75
CA HIS A 207 -13.32 -15.45 6.43
C HIS A 207 -13.59 -13.97 6.17
N ALA A 208 -14.22 -13.29 7.12
CA ALA A 208 -14.54 -11.86 7.00
C ALA A 208 -13.27 -11.00 6.93
N PHE A 209 -12.25 -11.32 7.74
CA PHE A 209 -10.96 -10.63 7.71
C PHE A 209 -10.26 -10.84 6.37
N THR A 210 -10.21 -12.09 5.88
CA THR A 210 -9.58 -12.41 4.59
C THR A 210 -10.31 -11.73 3.43
N ALA A 211 -11.63 -11.67 3.48
CA ALA A 211 -12.42 -10.93 2.48
C ALA A 211 -12.16 -9.43 2.53
N ALA A 212 -11.95 -8.84 3.73
CA ALA A 212 -11.70 -7.41 3.90
C ALA A 212 -10.26 -6.99 3.56
N TYR A 213 -9.27 -7.83 3.88
CA TYR A 213 -7.84 -7.47 3.79
C TYR A 213 -7.06 -8.27 2.73
N GLY A 214 -7.69 -9.23 2.05
CA GLY A 214 -7.04 -10.05 1.02
C GLY A 214 -6.05 -11.08 1.56
N VAL A 215 -5.79 -11.10 2.87
CA VAL A 215 -4.86 -12.03 3.54
C VAL A 215 -5.44 -12.55 4.85
N ALA A 216 -5.09 -13.78 5.20
CA ALA A 216 -5.51 -14.36 6.48
C ALA A 216 -4.96 -13.57 7.69
N PRO A 217 -5.68 -13.49 8.82
CA PRO A 217 -5.29 -12.70 9.98
C PRO A 217 -3.86 -12.96 10.47
N HIS A 218 -3.46 -14.22 10.58
CA HIS A 218 -2.11 -14.58 10.99
C HIS A 218 -1.04 -14.04 10.01
N ARG A 219 -1.29 -14.08 8.70
CA ARG A 219 -0.38 -13.55 7.69
C ARG A 219 -0.30 -12.03 7.78
N TYR A 220 -1.40 -11.36 8.08
CA TYR A 220 -1.44 -9.91 8.33
C TYR A 220 -0.58 -9.54 9.54
N ILE A 221 -0.77 -10.21 10.70
CA ILE A 221 0.05 -9.98 11.91
C ILE A 221 1.54 -10.15 11.59
N LEU A 222 1.89 -11.21 10.85
CA LEU A 222 3.26 -11.46 10.46
C LEU A 222 3.85 -10.34 9.59
N GLN A 223 3.09 -9.82 8.65
CA GLN A 223 3.49 -8.67 7.82
C GLN A 223 3.72 -7.42 8.69
N ARG A 224 2.83 -7.14 9.66
CA ARG A 224 2.98 -6.00 10.57
C ARG A 224 4.24 -6.13 11.44
N ARG A 225 4.52 -7.31 11.95
CA ARG A 225 5.76 -7.62 12.70
C ARG A 225 7.02 -7.33 11.87
N ILE A 226 7.04 -7.76 10.62
CA ILE A 226 8.18 -7.50 9.73
C ILE A 226 8.30 -6.00 9.41
N GLN A 227 7.21 -5.27 9.22
CA GLN A 227 7.27 -3.82 9.03
C GLN A 227 7.83 -3.09 10.28
N LYS A 228 7.38 -3.48 11.49
CA LYS A 228 7.92 -2.96 12.75
C LYS A 228 9.41 -3.30 12.88
N ALA A 229 9.82 -4.52 12.52
CA ALA A 229 11.23 -4.93 12.52
C ALA A 229 12.09 -4.11 11.56
N LYS A 230 11.63 -3.86 10.33
CA LYS A 230 12.31 -2.98 9.37
C LYS A 230 12.53 -1.58 9.95
N ALA A 231 11.52 -1.01 10.61
CA ALA A 231 11.65 0.28 11.27
C ALA A 231 12.72 0.25 12.37
N LEU A 232 12.68 -0.74 13.26
CA LEU A 232 13.66 -0.88 14.36
C LEU A 232 15.08 -1.13 13.85
N LEU A 233 15.25 -1.91 12.78
CA LEU A 233 16.57 -2.14 12.17
C LEU A 233 17.19 -0.87 11.60
N ARG A 234 16.38 0.11 11.19
CA ARG A 234 16.83 1.41 10.65
C ARG A 234 17.09 2.44 11.73
N THR A 235 16.35 2.40 12.85
CA THR A 235 16.31 3.51 13.82
C THR A 235 16.96 3.18 15.16
N SER A 236 17.44 1.94 15.36
CA SER A 236 18.05 1.53 16.62
C SER A 236 19.24 0.59 16.44
N ASP A 237 20.15 0.65 17.41
CA ASP A 237 21.32 -0.25 17.52
C ASP A 237 20.99 -1.57 18.24
N ALA A 238 19.71 -1.82 18.55
CA ALA A 238 19.27 -3.04 19.22
C ALA A 238 19.71 -4.27 18.42
N THR A 239 20.14 -5.33 19.10
CA THR A 239 20.57 -6.58 18.44
C THR A 239 19.42 -7.20 17.65
N VAL A 240 19.73 -8.01 16.64
CA VAL A 240 18.73 -8.75 15.87
C VAL A 240 17.87 -9.65 16.78
N ALA A 241 18.49 -10.23 17.82
CA ALA A 241 17.80 -11.00 18.85
C ALA A 241 16.78 -10.14 19.62
N THR A 242 17.19 -8.98 20.08
CA THR A 242 16.32 -8.02 20.78
C THR A 242 15.16 -7.56 19.91
N ILE A 243 15.43 -7.23 18.64
CA ILE A 243 14.40 -6.84 17.69
C ILE A 243 13.42 -7.98 17.45
N SER A 244 13.93 -9.21 17.25
CA SER A 244 13.11 -10.41 17.08
C SER A 244 12.09 -10.57 18.23
N ALA A 245 12.55 -10.45 19.48
CA ALA A 245 11.69 -10.51 20.66
C ALA A 245 10.66 -9.36 20.71
N ARG A 246 11.11 -8.13 20.47
CA ARG A 246 10.24 -6.92 20.46
C ARG A 246 9.16 -6.92 19.39
N VAL A 247 9.31 -7.72 18.35
CA VAL A 247 8.28 -7.85 17.32
C VAL A 247 7.51 -9.18 17.42
N GLY A 248 7.61 -9.87 18.56
CA GLY A 248 6.77 -11.02 18.90
C GLY A 248 7.19 -12.36 18.29
N PHE A 249 8.47 -12.56 17.97
CA PHE A 249 8.97 -13.85 17.56
C PHE A 249 9.58 -14.60 18.75
N SER A 250 9.20 -15.85 18.92
CA SER A 250 9.73 -16.74 19.95
C SER A 250 11.19 -17.17 19.74
N SER A 251 11.72 -17.01 18.50
CA SER A 251 13.13 -17.28 18.20
C SER A 251 13.67 -16.37 17.10
N GLN A 252 14.93 -15.97 17.26
CA GLN A 252 15.65 -15.17 16.26
C GLN A 252 15.80 -15.93 14.94
N SER A 253 15.98 -17.26 14.97
CA SER A 253 16.14 -18.08 13.76
C SER A 253 14.86 -17.99 12.90
N ARG A 254 13.69 -18.22 13.50
CA ARG A 254 12.40 -18.12 12.81
C ARG A 254 12.14 -16.72 12.27
N PHE A 255 12.47 -15.69 13.06
CA PHE A 255 12.41 -14.29 12.62
C PHE A 255 13.26 -14.07 11.37
N SER A 256 14.54 -14.47 11.43
CA SER A 256 15.49 -14.25 10.33
C SER A 256 15.07 -14.94 9.04
N GLN A 257 14.55 -16.17 9.12
CA GLN A 257 14.03 -16.91 7.97
C GLN A 257 12.80 -16.21 7.35
N ILE A 258 11.85 -15.78 8.17
CA ILE A 258 10.62 -15.13 7.70
C ILE A 258 10.95 -13.74 7.14
N PHE A 259 11.82 -12.99 7.82
CA PHE A 259 12.28 -11.70 7.35
C PHE A 259 12.95 -11.81 5.98
N ALA A 260 13.92 -12.73 5.83
CA ALA A 260 14.60 -12.94 4.55
C ALA A 260 13.64 -13.40 3.44
N ARG A 261 12.66 -14.25 3.75
CA ARG A 261 11.65 -14.68 2.78
C ARG A 261 10.77 -13.51 2.29
N GLN A 262 10.48 -12.54 3.16
CA GLN A 262 9.64 -11.38 2.81
C GLN A 262 10.41 -10.20 2.20
N THR A 263 11.69 -10.07 2.51
CA THR A 263 12.51 -8.91 2.11
C THR A 263 13.59 -9.24 1.08
N GLY A 264 13.86 -10.54 0.87
CA GLY A 264 14.93 -11.01 0.00
C GLY A 264 16.31 -11.08 0.67
N ILE A 265 16.51 -10.45 1.83
CA ILE A 265 17.81 -10.36 2.53
C ILE A 265 17.64 -10.58 4.04
N THR A 266 18.72 -10.96 4.70
CA THR A 266 18.70 -11.18 6.16
C THR A 266 18.53 -9.87 6.95
N PRO A 267 18.03 -9.91 8.21
CA PRO A 267 17.91 -8.70 9.04
C PRO A 267 19.23 -7.94 9.21
N SER A 268 20.35 -8.66 9.36
CA SER A 268 21.67 -8.04 9.49
C SER A 268 22.12 -7.37 8.19
N ALA A 269 21.91 -8.00 7.04
CA ALA A 269 22.18 -7.41 5.74
C ALA A 269 21.31 -6.17 5.51
N TYR A 270 20.02 -6.27 5.85
CA TYR A 270 19.09 -5.14 5.74
C TYR A 270 19.56 -3.94 6.56
N ARG A 271 20.04 -4.15 7.80
CA ARG A 271 20.61 -3.08 8.63
C ARG A 271 21.83 -2.43 7.97
N LEU A 272 22.79 -3.24 7.49
CA LEU A 272 23.99 -2.74 6.86
C LEU A 272 23.69 -1.88 5.61
N GLU A 273 22.71 -2.27 4.81
CA GLU A 273 22.27 -1.48 3.65
C GLU A 273 21.62 -0.14 4.04
N GLN A 274 21.00 -0.04 5.21
CA GLN A 274 20.35 1.18 5.67
C GLN A 274 21.28 2.16 6.38
N HIS A 275 22.45 1.69 6.82
CA HIS A 275 23.47 2.51 7.52
C HIS A 275 24.71 2.82 6.65
N ARG A 276 24.67 2.41 5.36
CA ARG A 276 25.64 2.82 4.33
C ARG A 276 25.16 4.09 3.65
#